data_70b5b53c0d3330e4e36adcb0d9ad21e3
#
_entry.id   70b5b53c0d3330e4e36adcb0d9ad21e3
#
_cell.length_a   1.000
_cell.length_b   1.000
_cell.length_c   1.000
_cell.angle_alpha   90.00
_cell.angle_beta   90.00
_cell.angle_gamma   90.00
#
_symmetry.space_group_name_H-M   'P 1'
#
loop_
_entity.id
_entity.type
_entity.pdbx_description
1 polymer ?
#
loop_
_entity_poly.entity_id
_entity_poly.type
_entity_poly.pdbx_seq_one_letter_code
_entity_poly.pdbx_strand_id
1 'polypeptide(L)'
;MSRSLKISSLWILTFSLILAACSFPAFVESSTATPTDSPADIEPAFVKTATPSPRASRTLNICLGHEPNTLYINDNPNPAALSVLEAIYDGPLDSRNYDYQPIILQKVPSLADGDALIESVAVEEGDWVIDAEGNRVELVQSKRVYPSGCKDSSCIATYKKDLSLRMDQMVVNFSFLPNLRWADGTPITSDDSVYAYNLALDSKNPAKEYLLERTAS
;
A
#
# COMPACT_ATOMS: atom_id res chain seq x y z
N MET A 1 -13.44 -49.70 -20.21
CA MET A 1 -14.20 -49.85 -21.42
C MET A 1 -14.54 -48.50 -21.90
N SER A 2 -14.08 -48.22 -23.04
CA SER A 2 -14.00 -47.10 -23.93
C SER A 2 -15.28 -46.25 -24.10
N ARG A 3 -15.29 -45.04 -23.55
CA ARG A 3 -16.20 -43.94 -23.98
C ARG A 3 -15.84 -42.58 -23.35
N SER A 4 -14.64 -42.08 -23.54
CA SER A 4 -14.35 -40.71 -23.11
C SER A 4 -13.21 -40.04 -23.90
N LEU A 5 -13.22 -40.20 -25.24
CA LEU A 5 -12.16 -39.61 -26.06
C LEU A 5 -12.68 -38.92 -27.34
N LYS A 6 -13.88 -38.31 -27.32
CA LYS A 6 -14.41 -37.60 -28.51
C LYS A 6 -14.96 -36.20 -28.28
N ILE A 7 -14.83 -35.63 -27.11
CA ILE A 7 -15.34 -34.26 -26.82
C ILE A 7 -14.22 -33.21 -26.79
N SER A 8 -12.96 -33.61 -26.68
CA SER A 8 -11.83 -32.65 -26.53
C SER A 8 -11.36 -32.04 -27.86
N SER A 9 -11.75 -32.60 -29.02
CA SER A 9 -11.24 -32.13 -30.32
C SER A 9 -12.09 -31.03 -30.97
N LEU A 10 -13.32 -30.80 -30.49
CA LEU A 10 -14.24 -29.81 -31.08
C LEU A 10 -14.06 -28.41 -30.47
N TRP A 11 -13.46 -28.28 -29.30
CA TRP A 11 -13.22 -26.98 -28.63
C TRP A 11 -11.95 -26.25 -29.08
N ILE A 12 -11.03 -26.94 -29.72
CA ILE A 12 -9.77 -26.36 -30.21
C ILE A 12 -9.95 -25.63 -31.55
N LEU A 13 -10.97 -25.97 -32.33
CA LEU A 13 -11.21 -25.37 -33.65
C LEU A 13 -12.02 -24.08 -33.62
N THR A 14 -12.71 -23.76 -32.51
CA THR A 14 -13.50 -22.53 -32.39
C THR A 14 -12.70 -21.37 -31.75
N PHE A 15 -11.53 -21.62 -31.16
CA PHE A 15 -10.72 -20.57 -30.53
C PHE A 15 -9.72 -19.89 -31.49
N SER A 16 -9.57 -20.41 -32.71
CA SER A 16 -8.55 -19.93 -33.66
C SER A 16 -9.05 -18.85 -34.63
N LEU A 17 -10.32 -18.40 -34.54
CA LEU A 17 -10.92 -17.51 -35.55
C LEU A 17 -11.21 -16.07 -35.04
N ILE A 18 -10.73 -15.66 -33.86
CA ILE A 18 -11.02 -14.34 -33.26
C ILE A 18 -9.79 -13.39 -33.24
N LEU A 19 -8.66 -13.75 -33.81
CA LEU A 19 -7.43 -12.96 -33.76
C LEU A 19 -7.08 -12.22 -35.06
N ALA A 20 -8.05 -11.82 -35.85
CA ALA A 20 -7.79 -11.06 -37.08
C ALA A 20 -8.73 -9.87 -37.20
N ALA A 21 -8.52 -8.78 -36.46
CA ALA A 21 -8.97 -7.43 -36.85
C ALA A 21 -8.47 -6.39 -35.81
N CYS A 22 -7.36 -5.73 -36.09
CA CYS A 22 -7.12 -4.33 -35.75
C CYS A 22 -5.74 -3.91 -36.31
N SER A 23 -5.69 -3.73 -37.63
CA SER A 23 -4.62 -2.94 -38.25
C SER A 23 -5.21 -1.58 -38.59
N PHE A 24 -4.87 -0.55 -37.81
CA PHE A 24 -5.09 0.84 -38.21
C PHE A 24 -3.83 1.37 -38.88
N PRO A 25 -3.91 1.98 -40.09
CA PRO A 25 -2.78 2.66 -40.68
C PRO A 25 -2.56 4.00 -39.98
N ALA A 26 -1.35 4.18 -39.44
CA ALA A 26 -0.88 5.48 -38.97
C ALA A 26 -0.64 6.39 -40.17
N PHE A 27 -1.37 7.48 -40.23
CA PHE A 27 -1.12 8.58 -41.17
C PHE A 27 0.00 9.46 -40.59
N VAL A 28 1.19 9.37 -41.16
CA VAL A 28 2.30 10.28 -40.87
C VAL A 28 2.28 11.38 -41.90
N GLU A 29 1.84 12.58 -41.54
CA GLU A 29 2.11 13.78 -42.33
C GLU A 29 3.53 14.27 -42.06
N SER A 30 4.38 14.10 -43.08
CA SER A 30 5.73 14.63 -43.09
C SER A 30 5.69 16.06 -43.64
N SER A 31 5.82 17.06 -42.77
CA SER A 31 6.01 18.45 -43.18
C SER A 31 7.49 18.69 -43.43
N THR A 32 7.83 18.74 -44.69
CA THR A 32 9.17 19.15 -45.17
C THR A 32 9.26 20.69 -45.13
N ALA A 33 10.05 21.24 -44.21
CA ALA A 33 10.42 22.65 -44.20
C ALA A 33 11.71 22.84 -44.96
N THR A 34 11.67 23.62 -46.00
CA THR A 34 12.82 24.07 -46.80
C THR A 34 13.54 25.19 -46.04
N PRO A 35 14.86 25.14 -45.90
CA PRO A 35 15.61 26.25 -45.30
C PRO A 35 15.84 27.32 -46.36
N THR A 36 15.36 28.52 -46.12
CA THR A 36 15.76 29.73 -46.88
C THR A 36 16.74 30.50 -46.01
N ASP A 37 18.03 30.48 -46.42
CA ASP A 37 19.04 31.35 -45.89
C ASP A 37 18.78 32.80 -46.30
N SER A 38 18.70 33.70 -45.33
CA SER A 38 18.94 35.14 -45.52
C SER A 38 19.48 35.72 -44.21
N PRO A 39 20.63 36.39 -44.24
CA PRO A 39 21.18 37.03 -43.07
C PRO A 39 20.50 38.38 -42.85
N ALA A 40 19.78 38.51 -41.76
CA ALA A 40 19.22 39.77 -41.30
C ALA A 40 19.66 40.08 -39.87
N ASP A 41 20.09 41.27 -39.68
CA ASP A 41 20.56 41.98 -38.49
C ASP A 41 19.95 41.49 -37.16
N ILE A 42 20.85 41.20 -36.19
CA ILE A 42 20.48 40.86 -34.80
C ILE A 42 20.32 42.17 -34.02
N GLU A 43 19.13 42.70 -34.00
CA GLU A 43 18.71 43.69 -33.01
C GLU A 43 18.31 42.92 -31.71
N PRO A 44 18.75 43.28 -30.49
CA PRO A 44 18.41 42.57 -29.29
C PRO A 44 16.93 42.79 -28.95
N ALA A 45 16.10 41.83 -29.35
CA ALA A 45 14.70 41.81 -28.98
C ALA A 45 14.59 41.59 -27.44
N PHE A 46 14.13 42.64 -26.76
CA PHE A 46 13.66 42.50 -25.35
C PHE A 46 12.58 41.42 -25.29
N VAL A 47 12.97 40.23 -24.80
CA VAL A 47 12.04 39.18 -24.47
C VAL A 47 11.16 39.69 -23.33
N LYS A 48 9.97 40.16 -23.66
CA LYS A 48 8.94 40.42 -22.67
C LYS A 48 8.64 39.08 -22.01
N THR A 49 9.19 38.85 -20.82
CA THR A 49 8.80 37.73 -19.96
C THR A 49 7.29 37.83 -19.73
N ALA A 50 6.54 36.95 -20.38
CA ALA A 50 5.10 36.88 -20.18
C ALA A 50 4.83 36.57 -18.69
N THR A 51 4.24 37.51 -17.98
CA THR A 51 3.75 37.28 -16.63
C THR A 51 2.79 36.07 -16.70
N PRO A 52 3.01 34.99 -15.92
CA PRO A 52 2.12 33.83 -15.98
C PRO A 52 0.70 34.32 -15.63
N SER A 53 -0.22 34.11 -16.57
CA SER A 53 -1.64 34.37 -16.35
C SER A 53 -2.09 33.56 -15.13
N PRO A 54 -2.83 34.14 -14.17
CA PRO A 54 -3.32 33.39 -13.02
C PRO A 54 -4.12 32.19 -13.54
N ARG A 55 -3.70 31.00 -13.15
CA ARG A 55 -4.36 29.74 -13.53
C ARG A 55 -5.77 29.80 -12.94
N ALA A 56 -6.79 29.76 -13.79
CA ALA A 56 -8.17 29.70 -13.33
C ALA A 56 -8.32 28.55 -12.34
N SER A 57 -8.92 28.80 -11.17
CA SER A 57 -9.21 27.76 -10.19
C SER A 57 -10.11 26.72 -10.85
N ARG A 58 -9.67 25.46 -10.86
CA ARG A 58 -10.49 24.35 -11.36
C ARG A 58 -11.24 23.77 -10.17
N THR A 59 -12.56 23.87 -10.20
CA THR A 59 -13.44 23.29 -9.18
C THR A 59 -14.08 22.03 -9.76
N LEU A 60 -13.95 20.93 -9.03
CA LEU A 60 -14.65 19.68 -9.31
C LEU A 60 -15.76 19.52 -8.27
N ASN A 61 -17.01 19.41 -8.72
CA ASN A 61 -18.15 19.10 -7.88
C ASN A 61 -18.47 17.61 -8.02
N ILE A 62 -18.43 16.88 -6.89
CA ILE A 62 -18.73 15.45 -6.84
C ILE A 62 -20.03 15.26 -6.07
N CYS A 63 -21.01 14.58 -6.68
CA CYS A 63 -22.24 14.18 -6.02
C CYS A 63 -22.05 12.80 -5.38
N LEU A 64 -22.34 12.67 -4.09
CA LEU A 64 -22.32 11.42 -3.36
C LEU A 64 -23.75 10.87 -3.23
N GLY A 65 -23.89 9.53 -3.22
CA GLY A 65 -25.21 8.88 -3.06
C GLY A 65 -25.82 9.05 -1.67
N HIS A 66 -24.98 9.31 -0.67
CA HIS A 66 -25.38 9.56 0.73
C HIS A 66 -24.45 10.61 1.35
N GLU A 67 -24.90 11.19 2.45
CA GLU A 67 -24.04 12.05 3.27
C GLU A 67 -23.01 11.20 4.02
N PRO A 68 -21.72 11.61 4.04
CA PRO A 68 -20.72 11.01 4.92
C PRO A 68 -21.14 11.08 6.38
N ASN A 69 -21.16 9.95 7.08
CA ASN A 69 -21.53 9.92 8.49
C ASN A 69 -20.40 10.38 9.42
N THR A 70 -19.14 10.23 8.97
CA THR A 70 -17.93 10.65 9.68
C THR A 70 -16.80 10.85 8.67
N LEU A 71 -15.83 11.69 8.99
CA LEU A 71 -14.54 11.78 8.28
C LEU A 71 -13.37 11.35 9.18
N TYR A 72 -13.68 10.77 10.34
CA TYR A 72 -12.67 10.21 11.21
C TYR A 72 -12.33 8.77 10.77
N ILE A 73 -11.08 8.54 10.38
CA ILE A 73 -10.66 7.28 9.75
C ILE A 73 -10.79 6.05 10.65
N ASN A 74 -10.72 6.24 11.99
CA ASN A 74 -10.83 5.16 12.97
C ASN A 74 -12.27 4.91 13.45
N ASP A 75 -13.26 5.64 12.91
CA ASP A 75 -14.67 5.40 13.17
C ASP A 75 -15.22 4.32 12.23
N ASN A 76 -16.51 4.20 12.11
CA ASN A 76 -17.17 3.29 11.17
C ASN A 76 -17.72 4.07 9.96
N PRO A 77 -16.86 4.47 8.99
CA PRO A 77 -17.26 5.29 7.85
C PRO A 77 -18.18 4.50 6.91
N ASN A 78 -19.27 5.15 6.47
CA ASN A 78 -20.11 4.61 5.40
C ASN A 78 -19.39 4.72 4.02
N PRO A 79 -19.91 4.11 2.94
CA PRO A 79 -19.27 4.17 1.62
C PRO A 79 -19.05 5.59 1.08
N ALA A 80 -19.92 6.55 1.40
CA ALA A 80 -19.75 7.94 1.00
C ALA A 80 -18.58 8.60 1.76
N ALA A 81 -18.47 8.32 3.06
CA ALA A 81 -17.33 8.77 3.86
C ALA A 81 -16.01 8.16 3.37
N LEU A 82 -15.98 6.87 3.05
CA LEU A 82 -14.80 6.21 2.47
C LEU A 82 -14.35 6.87 1.18
N SER A 83 -15.28 7.19 0.27
CA SER A 83 -14.94 7.88 -0.99
C SER A 83 -14.34 9.27 -0.77
N VAL A 84 -14.77 10.00 0.26
CA VAL A 84 -14.17 11.28 0.64
C VAL A 84 -12.79 11.08 1.27
N LEU A 85 -12.68 10.11 2.18
CA LEU A 85 -11.42 9.81 2.86
C LEU A 85 -10.33 9.37 1.87
N GLU A 86 -10.66 8.55 0.87
CA GLU A 86 -9.74 8.14 -0.22
C GLU A 86 -9.28 9.32 -1.08
N ALA A 87 -10.07 10.40 -1.16
CA ALA A 87 -9.72 11.59 -1.93
C ALA A 87 -8.83 12.58 -1.16
N ILE A 88 -8.82 12.54 0.18
CA ILE A 88 -8.11 13.52 1.03
C ILE A 88 -6.97 12.92 1.85
N TYR A 89 -6.92 11.60 2.01
CA TYR A 89 -5.85 10.91 2.72
C TYR A 89 -5.09 9.97 1.78
N ASP A 90 -3.78 10.06 1.83
CA ASP A 90 -2.90 9.04 1.27
C ASP A 90 -2.38 8.13 2.39
N GLY A 91 -2.38 6.83 2.12
CA GLY A 91 -1.73 5.88 3.00
C GLY A 91 -0.24 5.72 2.68
N PRO A 92 0.51 4.95 3.47
CA PRO A 92 1.88 4.61 3.15
C PRO A 92 1.98 3.78 1.86
N LEU A 93 0.98 2.97 1.60
CA LEU A 93 0.87 2.04 0.47
C LEU A 93 -0.53 2.12 -0.15
N ASP A 94 -0.62 1.98 -1.45
CA ASP A 94 -1.86 1.82 -2.20
C ASP A 94 -1.84 0.50 -2.97
N SER A 95 -3.01 -0.06 -3.25
CA SER A 95 -3.17 -1.27 -4.06
C SER A 95 -3.50 -0.90 -5.50
N ARG A 96 -2.55 -1.12 -6.42
CA ARG A 96 -2.73 -0.91 -7.85
C ARG A 96 -2.33 -2.16 -8.62
N ASN A 97 -3.14 -2.53 -9.61
CA ASN A 97 -2.87 -3.69 -10.47
C ASN A 97 -2.61 -4.98 -9.68
N TYR A 98 -3.37 -5.18 -8.58
CA TYR A 98 -3.25 -6.35 -7.69
C TYR A 98 -1.91 -6.43 -6.92
N ASP A 99 -1.17 -5.32 -6.83
CA ASP A 99 0.08 -5.24 -6.08
C ASP A 99 0.11 -3.96 -5.24
N TYR A 100 0.93 -3.97 -4.18
CA TYR A 100 1.14 -2.80 -3.33
C TYR A 100 2.16 -1.85 -3.94
N GLN A 101 1.79 -0.57 -4.00
CA GLN A 101 2.66 0.51 -4.50
C GLN A 101 2.95 1.49 -3.36
N PRO A 102 4.18 1.96 -3.20
CA PRO A 102 4.50 2.99 -2.22
C PRO A 102 3.93 4.33 -2.69
N ILE A 103 3.30 5.07 -1.78
CA ILE A 103 2.75 6.42 -2.03
C ILE A 103 3.59 7.47 -1.32
N ILE A 104 3.66 7.43 0.00
CA ILE A 104 4.48 8.35 0.80
C ILE A 104 5.80 7.70 1.24
N LEU A 105 5.99 6.42 0.97
CA LEU A 105 7.23 5.70 1.23
C LEU A 105 8.16 5.70 0.02
N GLN A 106 9.45 5.59 0.26
CA GLN A 106 10.44 5.45 -0.81
C GLN A 106 10.29 4.12 -1.56
N LYS A 107 9.88 3.07 -0.87
CA LYS A 107 9.61 1.72 -1.39
C LYS A 107 8.72 0.93 -0.44
N VAL A 108 8.20 -0.18 -0.94
CA VAL A 108 7.56 -1.21 -0.10
C VAL A 108 8.66 -1.96 0.65
N PRO A 109 8.70 -1.97 2.00
CA PRO A 109 9.70 -2.72 2.75
C PRO A 109 9.60 -4.23 2.48
N SER A 110 10.73 -4.90 2.40
CA SER A 110 10.77 -6.35 2.16
C SER A 110 11.87 -7.05 2.97
N LEU A 111 11.69 -8.35 3.18
CA LEU A 111 12.74 -9.21 3.76
C LEU A 111 13.95 -9.33 2.83
N ALA A 112 13.73 -9.28 1.51
CA ALA A 112 14.78 -9.43 0.51
C ALA A 112 15.76 -8.25 0.51
N ASP A 113 15.26 -7.04 0.76
CA ASP A 113 16.05 -5.80 0.78
C ASP A 113 16.63 -5.49 2.16
N GLY A 114 16.23 -6.24 3.19
CA GLY A 114 16.66 -6.01 4.56
C GLY A 114 15.93 -4.87 5.29
N ASP A 115 14.87 -4.30 4.70
CA ASP A 115 14.03 -3.32 5.39
C ASP A 115 13.07 -3.98 6.39
N ALA A 116 12.74 -5.25 6.16
CA ALA A 116 12.06 -6.10 7.12
C ALA A 116 13.03 -7.18 7.60
N LEU A 117 13.05 -7.43 8.90
CA LEU A 117 13.89 -8.44 9.54
C LEU A 117 13.02 -9.33 10.41
N ILE A 118 13.38 -10.60 10.48
CA ILE A 118 12.82 -11.53 11.48
C ILE A 118 13.86 -11.67 12.59
N GLU A 119 13.51 -11.19 13.76
CA GLU A 119 14.37 -11.24 14.94
C GLU A 119 13.86 -12.31 15.91
N SER A 120 14.79 -13.06 16.48
CA SER A 120 14.49 -14.00 17.54
C SER A 120 14.56 -13.27 18.88
N VAL A 121 13.41 -13.12 19.54
CA VAL A 121 13.27 -12.43 20.81
C VAL A 121 12.96 -13.41 21.94
N ALA A 122 13.52 -13.16 23.13
CA ALA A 122 13.15 -13.93 24.32
C ALA A 122 11.76 -13.49 24.79
N VAL A 123 10.94 -14.44 25.20
CA VAL A 123 9.61 -14.21 25.76
C VAL A 123 9.48 -14.90 27.11
N GLU A 124 8.76 -14.25 28.03
CA GLU A 124 8.59 -14.70 29.40
C GLU A 124 7.08 -14.82 29.72
N GLU A 125 6.78 -15.46 30.86
CA GLU A 125 5.41 -15.55 31.36
C GLU A 125 4.81 -14.15 31.60
N GLY A 126 3.64 -13.92 31.05
CA GLY A 126 2.95 -12.64 31.08
C GLY A 126 3.09 -11.81 29.78
N ASP A 127 4.05 -12.14 28.91
CA ASP A 127 4.19 -11.46 27.64
C ASP A 127 3.00 -11.75 26.71
N TRP A 128 2.63 -10.75 25.92
CA TRP A 128 1.64 -10.92 24.86
C TRP A 128 2.29 -11.53 23.63
N VAL A 129 1.80 -12.69 23.22
CA VAL A 129 2.31 -13.45 22.08
C VAL A 129 1.18 -13.91 21.16
N ILE A 130 1.53 -14.39 19.98
CA ILE A 130 0.59 -15.10 19.10
C ILE A 130 0.73 -16.60 19.35
N ASP A 131 -0.37 -17.25 19.72
CA ASP A 131 -0.40 -18.69 19.96
C ASP A 131 -0.36 -19.51 18.65
N ALA A 132 -0.32 -20.82 18.78
CA ALA A 132 -0.28 -21.73 17.63
C ALA A 132 -1.57 -21.71 16.79
N GLU A 133 -2.64 -21.19 17.31
CA GLU A 133 -3.94 -21.01 16.67
C GLU A 133 -4.08 -19.61 16.01
N GLY A 134 -3.08 -18.73 16.17
CA GLY A 134 -3.03 -17.40 15.59
C GLY A 134 -3.72 -16.31 16.44
N ASN A 135 -4.05 -16.59 17.68
CA ASN A 135 -4.68 -15.63 18.58
C ASN A 135 -3.62 -14.88 19.40
N ARG A 136 -3.87 -13.60 19.68
CA ARG A 136 -3.11 -12.85 20.67
C ARG A 136 -3.52 -13.31 22.08
N VAL A 137 -2.54 -13.79 22.82
CA VAL A 137 -2.74 -14.33 24.18
C VAL A 137 -1.62 -13.91 25.10
N GLU A 138 -1.90 -13.82 26.38
CA GLU A 138 -0.86 -13.77 27.40
C GLU A 138 -0.17 -15.12 27.50
N LEU A 139 1.15 -15.13 27.50
CA LEU A 139 1.96 -16.33 27.60
C LEU A 139 1.90 -16.91 29.02
N VAL A 140 1.19 -18.01 29.16
CA VAL A 140 1.06 -18.72 30.43
C VAL A 140 1.41 -20.19 30.26
N GLN A 141 1.66 -20.89 31.37
CA GLN A 141 1.91 -22.32 31.40
C GLN A 141 0.97 -23.10 30.47
N SER A 142 1.53 -24.04 29.70
CA SER A 142 0.81 -24.91 28.78
C SER A 142 0.26 -24.25 27.50
N LYS A 143 0.52 -22.99 27.23
CA LYS A 143 0.22 -22.38 25.93
C LYS A 143 1.05 -23.00 24.83
N ARG A 144 0.44 -23.22 23.67
CA ARG A 144 1.09 -23.72 22.46
C ARG A 144 1.50 -22.56 21.61
N VAL A 145 2.77 -22.51 21.20
CA VAL A 145 3.36 -21.40 20.42
C VAL A 145 4.33 -21.92 19.38
N TYR A 146 4.67 -21.08 18.42
CA TYR A 146 5.74 -21.33 17.46
C TYR A 146 7.05 -20.75 17.99
N PRO A 147 8.02 -21.58 18.38
CA PRO A 147 9.36 -21.09 18.72
C PRO A 147 10.04 -20.44 17.53
N SER A 148 11.04 -19.61 17.80
CA SER A 148 11.83 -18.96 16.76
C SER A 148 12.38 -19.96 15.75
N GLY A 149 12.23 -19.65 14.45
CA GLY A 149 12.60 -20.50 13.34
C GLY A 149 11.62 -21.64 13.00
N CYS A 150 10.55 -21.79 13.80
CA CYS A 150 9.50 -22.79 13.54
C CYS A 150 8.59 -22.30 12.41
N LYS A 151 8.47 -23.10 11.32
CA LYS A 151 7.72 -22.72 10.12
C LYS A 151 6.42 -23.50 9.90
N ASP A 152 6.22 -24.57 10.65
CA ASP A 152 5.07 -25.45 10.48
C ASP A 152 4.62 -26.08 11.81
N SER A 153 3.52 -26.81 11.78
CA SER A 153 2.93 -27.41 12.98
C SER A 153 3.75 -28.49 13.66
N SER A 154 4.81 -29.00 13.01
CA SER A 154 5.64 -30.09 13.57
C SER A 154 6.57 -29.62 14.69
N CYS A 155 6.86 -28.33 14.73
CA CYS A 155 7.77 -27.72 15.71
C CYS A 155 7.05 -26.84 16.77
N ILE A 156 5.73 -26.91 16.87
CA ILE A 156 4.97 -26.23 17.92
C ILE A 156 5.46 -26.72 19.30
N ALA A 157 5.78 -25.76 20.17
CA ALA A 157 6.18 -26.03 21.54
C ALA A 157 5.05 -25.67 22.54
N THR A 158 5.03 -26.39 23.63
CA THR A 158 4.18 -26.03 24.78
C THR A 158 5.04 -25.27 25.77
N TYR A 159 4.66 -24.03 26.08
CA TYR A 159 5.39 -23.19 27.03
C TYR A 159 5.45 -23.79 28.42
N LYS A 160 6.65 -23.75 29.00
CA LYS A 160 6.93 -24.15 30.39
C LYS A 160 7.78 -23.06 31.03
N LYS A 161 7.37 -22.61 32.20
CA LYS A 161 8.00 -21.49 32.92
C LYS A 161 9.52 -21.65 33.14
N ASP A 162 9.99 -22.89 33.30
CA ASP A 162 11.39 -23.19 33.57
C ASP A 162 12.28 -23.27 32.30
N LEU A 163 11.67 -23.10 31.10
CA LEU A 163 12.38 -23.15 29.83
C LEU A 163 12.43 -21.78 29.19
N SER A 164 13.61 -21.36 28.80
CA SER A 164 13.74 -20.15 27.99
C SER A 164 13.08 -20.39 26.62
N LEU A 165 12.16 -19.53 26.27
CA LEU A 165 11.48 -19.55 24.97
C LEU A 165 11.92 -18.34 24.17
N ARG A 166 12.17 -18.55 22.88
CA ARG A 166 12.37 -17.47 21.91
C ARG A 166 11.32 -17.62 20.82
N MET A 167 10.78 -16.48 20.38
CA MET A 167 9.82 -16.42 19.29
C MET A 167 10.30 -15.45 18.22
N ASP A 168 9.75 -15.58 17.02
CA ASP A 168 10.08 -14.66 15.92
C ASP A 168 9.24 -13.40 16.02
N GLN A 169 9.90 -12.25 15.91
CA GLN A 169 9.30 -10.93 15.78
C GLN A 169 9.72 -10.32 14.45
N MET A 170 8.79 -9.73 13.71
CA MET A 170 9.10 -8.97 12.52
C MET A 170 9.36 -7.51 12.91
N VAL A 171 10.51 -6.99 12.51
CA VAL A 171 10.87 -5.58 12.59
C VAL A 171 10.88 -5.00 11.18
N VAL A 172 10.16 -3.91 10.95
CA VAL A 172 10.04 -3.30 9.63
C VAL A 172 10.45 -1.83 9.70
N ASN A 173 11.39 -1.43 8.84
CA ASN A 173 11.85 -0.06 8.71
C ASN A 173 11.15 0.61 7.51
N PHE A 174 10.39 1.65 7.78
CA PHE A 174 9.73 2.47 6.76
C PHE A 174 10.53 3.76 6.54
N SER A 175 10.78 4.09 5.27
CA SER A 175 11.44 5.34 4.89
C SER A 175 10.49 6.21 4.09
N PHE A 176 10.20 7.41 4.58
CA PHE A 176 9.37 8.38 3.88
C PHE A 176 10.08 8.96 2.66
N LEU A 177 9.31 9.36 1.65
CA LEU A 177 9.79 10.24 0.60
C LEU A 177 10.30 11.57 1.20
N PRO A 178 11.33 12.18 0.62
CA PRO A 178 11.83 13.46 1.12
C PRO A 178 10.81 14.59 0.92
N ASN A 179 10.84 15.55 1.82
CA ASN A 179 10.06 16.79 1.74
C ASN A 179 8.53 16.62 1.78
N LEU A 180 8.02 15.54 2.33
CA LEU A 180 6.59 15.37 2.58
C LEU A 180 6.10 16.43 3.56
N ARG A 181 4.90 16.96 3.28
CA ARG A 181 4.27 18.00 4.10
C ARG A 181 2.78 17.74 4.21
N TRP A 182 2.24 18.12 5.34
CA TRP A 182 0.81 18.27 5.53
C TRP A 182 0.25 19.42 4.66
N ALA A 183 -1.07 19.49 4.52
CA ALA A 183 -1.74 20.53 3.73
C ALA A 183 -1.47 21.96 4.26
N ASP A 184 -1.16 22.12 5.54
CA ASP A 184 -0.77 23.39 6.17
C ASP A 184 0.71 23.75 5.97
N GLY A 185 1.49 22.86 5.33
CA GLY A 185 2.91 23.05 5.06
C GLY A 185 3.86 22.50 6.14
N THR A 186 3.37 21.96 7.24
CA THR A 186 4.21 21.33 8.26
C THR A 186 4.85 20.04 7.73
N PRO A 187 6.09 19.70 8.10
CA PRO A 187 6.73 18.45 7.67
C PRO A 187 6.00 17.23 8.24
N ILE A 188 5.88 16.17 7.46
CA ILE A 188 5.47 14.85 7.94
C ILE A 188 6.70 14.13 8.49
N THR A 189 6.57 13.56 9.69
CA THR A 189 7.65 12.89 10.41
C THR A 189 7.19 11.53 10.96
N SER A 190 8.12 10.74 11.49
CA SER A 190 7.78 9.49 12.19
C SER A 190 6.93 9.73 13.44
N ASP A 191 7.03 10.89 14.06
CA ASP A 191 6.22 11.24 15.24
C ASP A 191 4.73 11.28 14.94
N ASP A 192 4.35 11.64 13.70
CA ASP A 192 2.96 11.58 13.24
C ASP A 192 2.42 10.15 13.25
N SER A 193 3.25 9.18 12.84
CA SER A 193 2.87 7.76 12.88
C SER A 193 2.75 7.24 14.31
N VAL A 194 3.68 7.62 15.19
CA VAL A 194 3.62 7.27 16.62
C VAL A 194 2.39 7.88 17.27
N TYR A 195 2.08 9.14 16.96
CA TYR A 195 0.87 9.80 17.46
C TYR A 195 -0.40 9.08 17.00
N ALA A 196 -0.48 8.72 15.70
CA ALA A 196 -1.63 8.00 15.15
C ALA A 196 -1.81 6.61 15.80
N TYR A 197 -0.71 5.91 16.06
CA TYR A 197 -0.73 4.63 16.77
C TYR A 197 -1.23 4.79 18.21
N ASN A 198 -0.70 5.74 18.95
CA ASN A 198 -1.14 6.02 20.32
C ASN A 198 -2.60 6.44 20.40
N LEU A 199 -3.07 7.22 19.41
CA LEU A 199 -4.48 7.59 19.30
C LEU A 199 -5.35 6.36 19.06
N ALA A 200 -4.91 5.43 18.22
CA ALA A 200 -5.62 4.19 17.94
C ALA A 200 -5.70 3.26 19.18
N LEU A 201 -4.69 3.31 20.05
CA LEU A 201 -4.67 2.56 21.32
C LEU A 201 -5.58 3.14 22.42
N ASP A 202 -6.06 4.38 22.26
CA ASP A 202 -6.97 4.98 23.27
C ASP A 202 -8.26 4.17 23.34
N SER A 203 -8.63 3.71 24.53
CA SER A 203 -9.83 2.90 24.80
C SER A 203 -11.15 3.58 24.40
N LYS A 204 -11.14 4.89 24.18
CA LYS A 204 -12.28 5.67 23.67
C LYS A 204 -12.37 5.69 22.15
N ASN A 205 -11.32 5.21 21.49
CA ASN A 205 -11.27 5.19 20.04
C ASN A 205 -11.95 3.89 19.52
N PRO A 206 -12.90 3.97 18.58
CA PRO A 206 -13.53 2.80 17.98
C PRO A 206 -12.63 2.07 16.97
N ALA A 207 -11.33 2.36 16.91
CA ALA A 207 -10.40 1.70 16.01
C ALA A 207 -10.45 0.17 16.14
N LYS A 208 -10.25 -0.49 15.02
CA LYS A 208 -10.27 -1.96 14.98
C LYS A 208 -9.05 -2.52 15.72
N GLU A 209 -9.28 -3.20 16.80
CA GLU A 209 -8.26 -3.83 17.66
C GLU A 209 -7.33 -4.77 16.89
N TYR A 210 -7.82 -5.43 15.84
CA TYR A 210 -7.08 -6.44 15.10
C TYR A 210 -5.69 -5.99 14.60
N LEU A 211 -5.54 -4.76 14.12
CA LEU A 211 -4.24 -4.25 13.64
C LEU A 211 -3.32 -3.88 14.80
N LEU A 212 -3.90 -3.38 15.90
CA LEU A 212 -3.16 -2.97 17.09
C LEU A 212 -2.66 -4.17 17.90
N GLU A 213 -3.45 -5.24 17.96
CA GLU A 213 -3.13 -6.44 18.73
C GLU A 213 -1.87 -7.17 18.28
N ARG A 214 -1.45 -6.96 17.02
CA ARG A 214 -0.27 -7.62 16.43
C ARG A 214 0.95 -6.72 16.34
N THR A 215 0.83 -5.47 16.79
CA THR A 215 1.92 -4.50 16.81
C THR A 215 2.49 -4.42 18.22
N ALA A 216 3.77 -4.73 18.36
CA ALA A 216 4.52 -4.41 19.57
C ALA A 216 4.87 -2.92 19.53
N SER A 217 4.81 -2.25 20.66
CA SER A 217 5.14 -0.83 20.79
C SER A 217 6.63 -0.57 20.62
#